data_9cdb913a856dbf3425b1f42f846b4e17
#
_entry.id   9cdb913a856dbf3425b1f42f846b4e17
#
_cell.length_a   1.000
_cell.length_b   1.000
_cell.length_c   1.000
_cell.angle_alpha   90.00
_cell.angle_beta   90.00
_cell.angle_gamma   90.00
#
_symmetry.space_group_name_H-M   'P 1'
#
loop_
_entity.id
_entity.type
_entity.pdbx_description
1 polymer ?
#
loop_
_entity_poly.entity_id
_entity_poly.type
_entity_poly.pdbx_seq_one_letter_code
_entity_poly.pdbx_strand_id
1 'polypeptide(L)'
;GSDILFERALGKGARGERLDADEARELAAAISPDRLHALGRAALANRRRRFGERATFVFNLQINPANICGARCTFCNYAASKNDAHAYVMSEAEILAKVAQLQPTEAHIVGGLNQVWPYERNLELVRRLRSQYPGLHIKAFTAVEIAYFAKTARKSEAQILSELKAAGVEALPGGGAEIFSER
;
A
#
# COMPACT_ATOMS: atom_id res chain seq x y z
N GLY A 1 40.00 4.25 -1.88
CA GLY A 1 39.11 3.70 -0.86
C GLY A 1 37.64 3.57 -1.29
N SER A 2 36.95 4.66 -1.50
CA SER A 2 35.49 4.71 -1.82
C SER A 2 35.15 4.03 -3.16
N ASP A 3 35.91 4.26 -4.23
CA ASP A 3 35.63 3.65 -5.54
C ASP A 3 35.79 2.12 -5.53
N ILE A 4 36.75 1.58 -4.79
CA ILE A 4 36.91 0.14 -4.64
C ILE A 4 35.73 -0.50 -3.92
N LEU A 5 35.23 0.14 -2.86
CA LEU A 5 34.06 -0.32 -2.13
C LEU A 5 32.81 -0.26 -3.00
N PHE A 6 32.66 0.83 -3.75
CA PHE A 6 31.55 1.03 -4.68
C PHE A 6 31.48 -0.07 -5.74
N GLU A 7 32.61 -0.34 -6.44
CA GLU A 7 32.69 -1.38 -7.47
C GLU A 7 32.45 -2.79 -6.91
N ARG A 8 32.99 -3.08 -5.72
CA ARG A 8 32.72 -4.34 -5.02
C ARG A 8 31.25 -4.51 -4.70
N ALA A 9 30.61 -3.46 -4.15
CA ALA A 9 29.20 -3.47 -3.81
C ALA A 9 28.31 -3.62 -5.05
N LEU A 10 28.62 -2.95 -6.16
CA LEU A 10 27.95 -3.13 -7.45
C LEU A 10 28.00 -4.56 -7.93
N GLY A 11 29.20 -5.18 -7.91
CA GLY A 11 29.39 -6.56 -8.33
C GLY A 11 28.55 -7.54 -7.48
N LYS A 12 28.55 -7.37 -6.16
CA LYS A 12 27.70 -8.17 -5.25
C LYS A 12 26.22 -7.97 -5.56
N GLY A 13 25.79 -6.73 -5.72
CA GLY A 13 24.39 -6.38 -6.04
C GLY A 13 23.94 -7.00 -7.37
N ALA A 14 24.75 -6.93 -8.41
CA ALA A 14 24.46 -7.55 -9.71
C ALA A 14 24.28 -9.08 -9.62
N ARG A 15 25.07 -9.75 -8.79
CA ARG A 15 24.94 -11.19 -8.53
C ARG A 15 23.84 -11.52 -7.52
N GLY A 16 23.22 -10.51 -6.88
CA GLY A 16 22.17 -10.68 -5.86
C GLY A 16 22.72 -11.20 -4.54
N GLU A 17 23.97 -10.96 -4.25
CA GLU A 17 24.61 -11.23 -2.96
C GLU A 17 24.19 -10.17 -1.95
N ARG A 18 24.19 -10.54 -0.65
CA ARG A 18 23.85 -9.60 0.43
C ARG A 18 24.94 -8.56 0.58
N LEU A 19 24.52 -7.29 0.62
CA LEU A 19 25.39 -6.15 0.95
C LEU A 19 25.51 -6.02 2.47
N ASP A 20 26.69 -5.63 2.94
CA ASP A 20 26.83 -5.15 4.32
C ASP A 20 26.43 -3.65 4.44
N ALA A 21 26.45 -3.13 5.67
CA ALA A 21 25.99 -1.76 5.93
C ALA A 21 26.88 -0.70 5.26
N ASP A 22 28.18 -0.92 5.15
CA ASP A 22 29.12 0.02 4.55
C ASP A 22 28.99 0.02 3.02
N GLU A 23 28.84 -1.16 2.42
CA GLU A 23 28.53 -1.33 1.00
C GLU A 23 27.20 -0.66 0.62
N ALA A 24 26.17 -0.83 1.45
CA ALA A 24 24.86 -0.21 1.22
C ALA A 24 24.93 1.32 1.31
N ARG A 25 25.65 1.88 2.31
CA ARG A 25 25.86 3.32 2.43
C ARG A 25 26.63 3.90 1.24
N GLU A 26 27.67 3.22 0.78
CA GLU A 26 28.45 3.65 -0.39
C GLU A 26 27.58 3.71 -1.65
N LEU A 27 26.73 2.69 -1.89
CA LEU A 27 25.77 2.71 -3.00
C LEU A 27 24.72 3.82 -2.84
N ALA A 28 24.22 4.04 -1.65
CA ALA A 28 23.24 5.11 -1.38
C ALA A 28 23.80 6.52 -1.58
N ALA A 29 25.12 6.71 -1.43
CA ALA A 29 25.81 7.95 -1.72
C ALA A 29 26.11 8.18 -3.21
N ALA A 30 25.68 7.30 -4.10
CA ALA A 30 25.94 7.35 -5.55
C ALA A 30 25.06 8.41 -6.24
N ILE A 31 25.41 9.68 -6.08
CA ILE A 31 24.63 10.84 -6.60
C ILE A 31 25.14 11.37 -7.96
N SER A 32 26.33 10.96 -8.41
CA SER A 32 26.80 11.34 -9.76
C SER A 32 26.09 10.55 -10.84
N PRO A 33 25.86 11.13 -12.05
CA PRO A 33 25.20 10.43 -13.16
C PRO A 33 25.84 9.07 -13.50
N ASP A 34 27.17 9.00 -13.55
CA ASP A 34 27.89 7.77 -13.91
C ASP A 34 27.68 6.67 -12.86
N ARG A 35 27.76 7.00 -11.57
CA ARG A 35 27.48 6.08 -10.47
C ARG A 35 26.03 5.63 -10.44
N LEU A 36 25.07 6.53 -10.70
CA LEU A 36 23.65 6.17 -10.80
C LEU A 36 23.39 5.23 -11.99
N HIS A 37 24.00 5.47 -13.13
CA HIS A 37 23.91 4.57 -14.28
C HIS A 37 24.54 3.19 -13.98
N ALA A 38 25.68 3.15 -13.31
CA ALA A 38 26.32 1.91 -12.89
C ALA A 38 25.43 1.12 -11.92
N LEU A 39 24.86 1.80 -10.93
CA LEU A 39 23.89 1.22 -9.99
C LEU A 39 22.65 0.67 -10.70
N GLY A 40 22.09 1.43 -11.66
CA GLY A 40 20.96 1.01 -12.48
C GLY A 40 21.27 -0.26 -13.30
N ARG A 41 22.47 -0.36 -13.91
CA ARG A 41 22.89 -1.57 -14.62
C ARG A 41 23.02 -2.78 -13.69
N ALA A 42 23.61 -2.62 -12.50
CA ALA A 42 23.72 -3.68 -11.51
C ALA A 42 22.34 -4.15 -11.01
N ALA A 43 21.45 -3.22 -10.72
CA ALA A 43 20.06 -3.51 -10.34
C ALA A 43 19.32 -4.27 -11.45
N LEU A 44 19.47 -3.84 -12.72
CA LEU A 44 18.87 -4.51 -13.87
C LEU A 44 19.42 -5.93 -14.05
N ALA A 45 20.71 -6.15 -13.88
CA ALA A 45 21.33 -7.47 -13.96
C ALA A 45 20.75 -8.41 -12.88
N ASN A 46 20.62 -7.94 -11.64
CA ASN A 46 20.00 -8.71 -10.55
C ASN A 46 18.52 -9.00 -10.84
N ARG A 47 17.75 -8.02 -11.33
CA ARG A 47 16.34 -8.20 -11.70
C ARG A 47 16.22 -9.26 -12.81
N ARG A 48 17.01 -9.15 -13.89
CA ARG A 48 16.99 -10.10 -15.01
C ARG A 48 17.34 -11.52 -14.58
N ARG A 49 18.29 -11.66 -13.67
CA ARG A 49 18.66 -12.97 -13.11
C ARG A 49 17.50 -13.64 -12.39
N ARG A 50 16.62 -12.86 -11.71
CA ARG A 50 15.47 -13.37 -10.92
C ARG A 50 14.23 -13.58 -11.76
N PHE A 51 13.96 -12.69 -12.70
CA PHE A 51 12.67 -12.58 -13.39
C PHE A 51 12.76 -12.60 -14.91
N GLY A 52 13.97 -12.72 -15.47
CA GLY A 52 14.20 -12.63 -16.92
C GLY A 52 13.80 -11.26 -17.46
N GLU A 53 13.19 -11.21 -18.63
CA GLU A 53 12.68 -9.97 -19.25
C GLU A 53 11.24 -9.63 -18.79
N ARG A 54 10.67 -10.41 -17.87
CA ARG A 54 9.31 -10.19 -17.40
C ARG A 54 9.24 -8.99 -16.46
N ALA A 55 8.32 -8.09 -16.71
CA ALA A 55 7.90 -7.01 -15.81
C ALA A 55 6.39 -7.06 -15.63
N THR A 56 5.92 -6.73 -14.43
CA THR A 56 4.51 -6.65 -14.12
C THR A 56 4.16 -5.24 -13.67
N PHE A 57 2.95 -4.83 -13.93
CA PHE A 57 2.39 -3.57 -13.44
C PHE A 57 0.98 -3.78 -12.94
N VAL A 58 0.50 -2.87 -12.12
CA VAL A 58 -0.86 -2.84 -11.60
C VAL A 58 -1.55 -1.59 -12.10
N PHE A 59 -2.71 -1.74 -12.71
CA PHE A 59 -3.61 -0.62 -12.95
C PHE A 59 -4.50 -0.46 -11.70
N ASN A 60 -4.04 0.38 -10.80
CA ASN A 60 -4.64 0.58 -9.49
C ASN A 60 -5.65 1.73 -9.51
N LEU A 61 -6.83 1.50 -8.92
CA LEU A 61 -7.79 2.54 -8.57
C LEU A 61 -7.76 2.78 -7.08
N GLN A 62 -7.26 3.96 -6.68
CA GLN A 62 -7.34 4.41 -5.29
C GLN A 62 -8.77 4.81 -4.95
N ILE A 63 -9.35 4.19 -3.95
CA ILE A 63 -10.68 4.47 -3.42
C ILE A 63 -10.55 4.89 -1.97
N ASN A 64 -10.94 6.13 -1.69
CA ASN A 64 -11.05 6.65 -0.35
C ASN A 64 -12.53 6.92 -0.09
N PRO A 65 -13.26 6.02 0.59
CA PRO A 65 -14.72 6.15 0.79
C PRO A 65 -15.14 7.41 1.54
N ALA A 66 -14.25 7.93 2.39
CA ALA A 66 -14.42 9.20 3.07
C ALA A 66 -13.05 9.76 3.48
N ASN A 67 -12.97 11.07 3.68
CA ASN A 67 -11.82 11.70 4.32
C ASN A 67 -12.07 12.06 5.80
N ILE A 68 -13.27 11.81 6.31
CA ILE A 68 -13.60 12.01 7.73
C ILE A 68 -12.88 10.95 8.55
N CYS A 69 -11.87 11.36 9.33
CA CYS A 69 -11.01 10.46 10.07
C CYS A 69 -10.87 10.88 11.53
N GLY A 70 -11.08 9.94 12.45
CA GLY A 70 -10.94 10.17 13.89
C GLY A 70 -9.50 10.17 14.42
N ALA A 71 -8.51 9.70 13.65
CA ALA A 71 -7.13 9.55 14.11
C ALA A 71 -6.35 10.88 14.20
N ARG A 72 -6.65 11.85 13.33
CA ARG A 72 -6.02 13.20 13.31
C ARG A 72 -4.49 13.20 13.38
N CYS A 73 -3.85 12.34 12.60
CA CYS A 73 -2.38 12.30 12.54
C CYS A 73 -1.82 13.65 12.08
N THR A 74 -0.79 14.15 12.78
CA THR A 74 -0.23 15.49 12.56
C THR A 74 0.30 15.76 11.16
N PHE A 75 0.72 14.74 10.44
CA PHE A 75 1.23 14.86 9.06
C PHE A 75 0.18 14.60 7.98
N CYS A 76 -1.06 14.22 8.34
CA CYS A 76 -2.08 13.83 7.39
C CYS A 76 -2.89 15.04 6.91
N ASN A 77 -2.58 15.55 5.73
CA ASN A 77 -3.36 16.62 5.10
C ASN A 77 -4.67 16.16 4.47
N TYR A 78 -4.92 14.86 4.46
CA TYR A 78 -6.13 14.27 3.87
C TYR A 78 -7.30 14.23 4.86
N ALA A 79 -7.03 14.06 6.15
CA ALA A 79 -8.04 13.90 7.18
C ALA A 79 -8.87 15.17 7.39
N ALA A 80 -10.19 15.01 7.37
CA ALA A 80 -11.15 16.05 7.68
C ALA A 80 -11.92 15.73 8.95
N SER A 81 -12.41 16.79 9.63
CA SER A 81 -13.49 16.70 10.60
C SER A 81 -14.84 16.72 9.88
N LYS A 82 -15.88 16.18 10.51
CA LYS A 82 -17.22 16.10 9.91
C LYS A 82 -17.78 17.43 9.38
N ASN A 83 -17.39 18.55 10.02
CA ASN A 83 -17.87 19.89 9.69
C ASN A 83 -16.89 20.70 8.82
N ASP A 84 -15.79 20.12 8.39
CA ASP A 84 -14.83 20.82 7.52
C ASP A 84 -15.41 20.96 6.11
N ALA A 85 -15.16 22.11 5.47
CA ALA A 85 -15.70 22.41 4.14
C ALA A 85 -15.26 21.41 3.05
N HIS A 86 -14.12 20.73 3.25
CA HIS A 86 -13.60 19.72 2.33
C HIS A 86 -13.94 18.27 2.75
N ALA A 87 -14.76 18.11 3.80
CA ALA A 87 -15.20 16.78 4.23
C ALA A 87 -16.12 16.16 3.17
N TYR A 88 -15.90 14.88 2.89
CA TYR A 88 -16.76 14.13 1.99
C TYR A 88 -16.95 12.69 2.46
N VAL A 89 -18.04 12.10 1.99
CA VAL A 89 -18.35 10.69 2.09
C VAL A 89 -18.93 10.25 0.76
N MET A 90 -18.29 9.28 0.11
CA MET A 90 -18.81 8.70 -1.13
C MET A 90 -19.97 7.76 -0.83
N SER A 91 -20.91 7.72 -1.74
CA SER A 91 -21.89 6.65 -1.80
C SER A 91 -21.27 5.39 -2.40
N GLU A 92 -21.86 4.25 -2.11
CA GLU A 92 -21.46 2.99 -2.71
C GLU A 92 -21.64 2.99 -4.24
N ALA A 93 -22.69 3.63 -4.73
CA ALA A 93 -22.97 3.79 -6.15
C ALA A 93 -21.84 4.58 -6.87
N GLU A 94 -21.31 5.64 -6.27
CA GLU A 94 -20.19 6.41 -6.81
C GLU A 94 -18.92 5.56 -6.88
N ILE A 95 -18.66 4.72 -5.87
CA ILE A 95 -17.51 3.82 -5.87
C ILE A 95 -17.63 2.78 -7.00
N LEU A 96 -18.78 2.12 -7.10
CA LEU A 96 -19.05 1.13 -8.15
C LEU A 96 -18.98 1.75 -9.55
N ALA A 97 -19.49 2.97 -9.73
CA ALA A 97 -19.42 3.69 -11.00
C ALA A 97 -17.97 3.99 -11.41
N LYS A 98 -17.10 4.37 -10.46
CA LYS A 98 -15.66 4.57 -10.74
C LYS A 98 -14.97 3.28 -11.18
N VAL A 99 -15.27 2.16 -10.53
CA VAL A 99 -14.71 0.84 -10.92
C VAL A 99 -15.22 0.44 -12.30
N ALA A 100 -16.51 0.61 -12.59
CA ALA A 100 -17.11 0.33 -13.90
C ALA A 100 -16.48 1.16 -15.02
N GLN A 101 -16.24 2.44 -14.77
CA GLN A 101 -15.67 3.37 -15.75
C GLN A 101 -14.21 3.06 -16.06
N LEU A 102 -13.41 2.78 -15.05
CA LEU A 102 -11.95 2.65 -15.18
C LEU A 102 -11.49 1.21 -15.41
N GLN A 103 -12.28 0.22 -15.03
CA GLN A 103 -11.97 -1.22 -15.14
C GLN A 103 -10.54 -1.54 -14.64
N PRO A 104 -10.19 -1.17 -13.39
CA PRO A 104 -8.87 -1.38 -12.85
C PRO A 104 -8.58 -2.87 -12.62
N THR A 105 -7.29 -3.24 -12.56
CA THR A 105 -6.88 -4.58 -12.15
C THR A 105 -6.83 -4.73 -10.63
N GLU A 106 -6.68 -3.61 -9.89
CA GLU A 106 -6.68 -3.57 -8.43
C GLU A 106 -7.51 -2.38 -7.91
N ALA A 107 -8.35 -2.63 -6.91
CA ALA A 107 -8.95 -1.58 -6.09
C ALA A 107 -8.17 -1.48 -4.77
N HIS A 108 -7.63 -0.30 -4.48
CA HIS A 108 -6.93 0.01 -3.24
C HIS A 108 -7.84 0.88 -2.36
N ILE A 109 -8.42 0.29 -1.32
CA ILE A 109 -9.44 0.94 -0.49
C ILE A 109 -8.86 1.30 0.87
N VAL A 110 -8.78 2.59 1.17
CA VAL A 110 -8.31 3.13 2.46
C VAL A 110 -9.15 4.36 2.78
N GLY A 111 -9.74 4.42 3.97
CA GLY A 111 -10.58 5.54 4.37
C GLY A 111 -10.19 6.16 5.71
N GLY A 112 -9.15 5.65 6.35
CA GLY A 112 -8.79 6.02 7.71
C GLY A 112 -9.86 5.57 8.72
N LEU A 113 -9.86 6.16 9.92
CA LEU A 113 -10.84 5.84 10.97
C LEU A 113 -12.17 6.54 10.69
N ASN A 114 -12.87 6.05 9.67
CA ASN A 114 -14.14 6.60 9.20
C ASN A 114 -15.27 6.39 10.24
N GLN A 115 -15.74 7.49 10.81
CA GLN A 115 -16.78 7.47 11.81
C GLN A 115 -18.22 7.47 11.22
N VAL A 116 -18.34 7.61 9.91
CA VAL A 116 -19.63 7.69 9.20
C VAL A 116 -20.09 6.33 8.70
N TRP A 117 -19.14 5.50 8.27
CA TRP A 117 -19.42 4.15 7.80
C TRP A 117 -19.18 3.13 8.91
N PRO A 118 -20.17 2.37 9.35
CA PRO A 118 -19.97 1.24 10.23
C PRO A 118 -19.18 0.13 9.49
N TYR A 119 -18.60 -0.77 10.25
CA TYR A 119 -17.83 -1.91 9.71
C TYR A 119 -18.62 -2.73 8.68
N GLU A 120 -19.88 -2.99 8.97
CA GLU A 120 -20.78 -3.79 8.13
C GLU A 120 -20.95 -3.20 6.72
N ARG A 121 -20.97 -1.88 6.61
CA ARG A 121 -21.05 -1.20 5.32
C ARG A 121 -19.77 -1.33 4.51
N ASN A 122 -18.61 -1.30 5.16
CA ASN A 122 -17.34 -1.55 4.52
C ASN A 122 -17.25 -3.01 4.02
N LEU A 123 -17.72 -3.95 4.82
CA LEU A 123 -17.78 -5.38 4.49
C LEU A 123 -18.71 -5.64 3.30
N GLU A 124 -19.86 -4.99 3.26
CA GLU A 124 -20.83 -5.09 2.17
C GLU A 124 -20.26 -4.50 0.85
N LEU A 125 -19.59 -3.36 0.91
CA LEU A 125 -18.89 -2.80 -0.26
C LEU A 125 -17.93 -3.82 -0.88
N VAL A 126 -17.11 -4.48 -0.05
CA VAL A 126 -16.17 -5.52 -0.52
C VAL A 126 -16.91 -6.67 -1.20
N ARG A 127 -18.00 -7.16 -0.59
CA ARG A 127 -18.82 -8.23 -1.16
C ARG A 127 -19.40 -7.86 -2.52
N ARG A 128 -19.91 -6.64 -2.66
CA ARG A 128 -20.46 -6.13 -3.93
C ARG A 128 -19.38 -5.99 -5.00
N LEU A 129 -18.21 -5.43 -4.64
CA LEU A 129 -17.09 -5.35 -5.56
C LEU A 129 -16.67 -6.75 -6.04
N ARG A 130 -16.53 -7.71 -5.14
CA ARG A 130 -16.19 -9.09 -5.49
C ARG A 130 -17.25 -9.75 -6.37
N SER A 131 -18.54 -9.54 -6.07
CA SER A 131 -19.64 -10.12 -6.84
C SER A 131 -19.72 -9.54 -8.25
N GLN A 132 -19.57 -8.22 -8.41
CA GLN A 132 -19.69 -7.56 -9.70
C GLN A 132 -18.41 -7.63 -10.54
N TYR A 133 -17.26 -7.72 -9.90
CA TYR A 133 -15.94 -7.74 -10.55
C TYR A 133 -15.08 -8.89 -10.02
N PRO A 134 -15.36 -10.14 -10.39
CA PRO A 134 -14.67 -11.33 -9.85
C PRO A 134 -13.16 -11.33 -10.07
N GLY A 135 -12.69 -10.70 -11.16
CA GLY A 135 -11.26 -10.57 -11.49
C GLY A 135 -10.55 -9.38 -10.84
N LEU A 136 -11.26 -8.51 -10.11
CA LEU A 136 -10.68 -7.35 -9.45
C LEU A 136 -9.89 -7.79 -8.22
N HIS A 137 -8.59 -7.47 -8.16
CA HIS A 137 -7.80 -7.63 -6.95
C HIS A 137 -8.20 -6.57 -5.91
N ILE A 138 -8.66 -7.00 -4.74
CA ILE A 138 -9.12 -6.10 -3.68
C ILE A 138 -8.06 -6.04 -2.59
N LYS A 139 -7.37 -4.90 -2.52
CA LYS A 139 -6.44 -4.53 -1.45
C LYS A 139 -7.11 -3.48 -0.58
N ALA A 140 -7.48 -3.84 0.65
CA ALA A 140 -8.34 -2.99 1.44
C ALA A 140 -7.98 -3.01 2.93
N PHE A 141 -8.04 -1.82 3.50
CA PHE A 141 -7.91 -1.48 4.91
C PHE A 141 -6.53 -1.70 5.51
N THR A 142 -6.04 -0.67 6.18
CA THR A 142 -4.77 -0.69 6.92
C THR A 142 -4.91 -1.43 8.25
N ALA A 143 -3.79 -1.79 8.88
CA ALA A 143 -3.80 -2.40 10.22
C ALA A 143 -4.52 -1.52 11.24
N VAL A 144 -4.39 -0.18 11.12
CA VAL A 144 -5.07 0.79 12.00
C VAL A 144 -6.59 0.74 11.81
N GLU A 145 -7.06 0.60 10.56
CA GLU A 145 -8.49 0.44 10.27
C GLU A 145 -9.03 -0.90 10.78
N ILE A 146 -8.27 -1.99 10.65
CA ILE A 146 -8.64 -3.31 11.20
C ILE A 146 -8.85 -3.23 12.73
N ALA A 147 -7.90 -2.62 13.45
CA ALA A 147 -8.03 -2.43 14.89
C ALA A 147 -9.24 -1.54 15.26
N TYR A 148 -9.52 -0.52 14.44
CA TYR A 148 -10.70 0.33 14.62
C TYR A 148 -12.00 -0.43 14.38
N PHE A 149 -12.08 -1.25 13.34
CA PHE A 149 -13.24 -2.11 13.06
C PHE A 149 -13.47 -3.11 14.19
N ALA A 150 -12.41 -3.75 14.68
CA ALA A 150 -12.49 -4.67 15.80
C ALA A 150 -13.11 -4.01 17.04
N LYS A 151 -12.61 -2.82 17.38
CA LYS A 151 -13.12 -2.03 18.51
C LYS A 151 -14.59 -1.62 18.33
N THR A 152 -14.96 -1.11 17.15
CA THR A 152 -16.32 -0.54 16.91
C THR A 152 -17.36 -1.64 16.70
N ALA A 153 -17.02 -2.73 16.03
CA ALA A 153 -17.88 -3.89 15.84
C ALA A 153 -17.90 -4.87 17.04
N ARG A 154 -17.08 -4.62 18.08
CA ARG A 154 -16.93 -5.48 19.27
C ARG A 154 -16.55 -6.93 18.89
N LYS A 155 -15.60 -7.05 17.96
CA LYS A 155 -15.03 -8.32 17.48
C LYS A 155 -13.52 -8.32 17.71
N SER A 156 -12.89 -9.51 17.63
CA SER A 156 -11.44 -9.58 17.58
C SER A 156 -10.91 -9.20 16.19
N GLU A 157 -9.65 -8.75 16.11
CA GLU A 157 -8.99 -8.49 14.83
C GLU A 157 -8.97 -9.74 13.94
N ALA A 158 -8.80 -10.91 14.52
CA ALA A 158 -8.84 -12.18 13.81
C ALA A 158 -10.22 -12.45 13.16
N GLN A 159 -11.31 -12.11 13.83
CA GLN A 159 -12.66 -12.21 13.28
C GLN A 159 -12.85 -11.22 12.13
N ILE A 160 -12.44 -9.96 12.29
CA ILE A 160 -12.49 -8.95 11.23
C ILE A 160 -11.71 -9.41 10.00
N LEU A 161 -10.47 -9.87 10.17
CA LEU A 161 -9.63 -10.37 9.07
C LEU A 161 -10.26 -11.58 8.36
N SER A 162 -10.83 -12.50 9.13
CA SER A 162 -11.52 -13.67 8.56
C SER A 162 -12.74 -13.28 7.73
N GLU A 163 -13.57 -12.36 8.23
CA GLU A 163 -14.76 -11.87 7.53
C GLU A 163 -14.40 -11.08 6.27
N LEU A 164 -13.36 -10.21 6.32
CA LEU A 164 -12.88 -9.46 5.16
C LEU A 164 -12.30 -10.38 4.09
N LYS A 165 -11.51 -11.39 4.50
CA LYS A 165 -11.00 -12.42 3.59
C LYS A 165 -12.14 -13.19 2.92
N ALA A 166 -13.14 -13.62 3.69
CA ALA A 166 -14.32 -14.31 3.16
C ALA A 166 -15.15 -13.42 2.23
N ALA A 167 -15.18 -12.10 2.45
CA ALA A 167 -15.83 -11.14 1.58
C ALA A 167 -15.07 -10.89 0.27
N GLY A 168 -13.76 -11.20 0.20
CA GLY A 168 -12.96 -11.08 -1.01
C GLY A 168 -11.77 -10.13 -0.93
N VAL A 169 -11.37 -9.65 0.26
CA VAL A 169 -10.11 -8.94 0.43
C VAL A 169 -8.95 -9.92 0.26
N GLU A 170 -7.99 -9.58 -0.60
CA GLU A 170 -6.85 -10.45 -0.94
C GLU A 170 -5.53 -9.92 -0.39
N ALA A 171 -5.45 -8.62 -0.14
CA ALA A 171 -4.27 -7.98 0.44
C ALA A 171 -4.66 -6.81 1.35
N LEU A 172 -3.79 -6.52 2.32
CA LEU A 172 -3.87 -5.30 3.13
C LEU A 172 -2.73 -4.37 2.71
N PRO A 173 -3.01 -3.07 2.50
CA PRO A 173 -1.94 -2.10 2.32
C PRO A 173 -1.14 -1.94 3.61
N GLY A 174 0.11 -1.55 3.49
CA GLY A 174 0.89 -1.08 4.64
C GLY A 174 0.27 0.19 5.23
N GLY A 175 0.93 0.74 6.21
CA GLY A 175 0.54 1.99 6.85
C GLY A 175 0.45 1.84 8.36
N GLY A 176 1.09 2.76 9.08
CA GLY A 176 1.10 2.83 10.52
C GLY A 176 2.25 2.13 11.23
N ALA A 177 3.19 1.54 10.50
CA ALA A 177 4.34 0.85 11.09
C ALA A 177 5.62 1.04 10.24
N GLU A 178 5.88 2.25 9.80
CA GLU A 178 7.01 2.57 8.92
C GLU A 178 8.32 2.66 9.68
N ILE A 179 8.27 2.93 10.99
CA ILE A 179 9.45 3.07 11.84
C ILE A 179 9.29 2.17 13.08
N PHE A 180 10.21 1.24 13.23
CA PHE A 180 10.33 0.41 14.43
C PHE A 180 11.35 1.05 15.36
N SER A 181 10.92 1.91 16.28
CA SER A 181 11.74 2.58 17.28
C SER A 181 11.05 2.54 18.63
N GLU A 182 11.80 2.19 19.65
CA GLU A 182 11.38 2.21 21.06
C GLU A 182 11.52 3.62 21.66
N ARG A 183 10.89 4.64 21.08
CA ARG A 183 10.89 6.00 21.67
C ARG A 183 9.68 6.21 22.54
#